data_aff8553abfef5c3df332cf1399405c0d
#
_entry.id   aff8553abfef5c3df332cf1399405c0d
#
_cell.length_a   1.000
_cell.length_b   1.000
_cell.length_c   1.000
_cell.angle_alpha   90.00
_cell.angle_beta   90.00
_cell.angle_gamma   90.00
#
_symmetry.space_group_name_H-M   'P 1'
#
loop_
_entity.id
_entity.type
_entity.pdbx_description
1 polymer ?
#
loop_
_entity_poly.entity_id
_entity_poly.type
_entity_poly.pdbx_seq_one_letter_code
_entity_poly.pdbx_strand_id
1 'polypeptide(L)'
;MSNYTENRWKFLILPLVIIIAGVAMFFAHGGFNYDIEFKGGVRMQVELGQAYNNDEVATLLKEKTGADITVQKGAKETEVLIKTSATDDEVKNTITASLTEKYPNATVLSESSASASFGAEVQRKALVYALIAILLILVYIAFRFEWRSAVMAVIALAINVVVMFAVYAITNIPMNTTFIAAMLTVIGYSINNTIVIFDRIRENMKKLGGSRNSSIISIVDTSIAESMGRTINSTITTLITIVLLYIIGVAAVREFALPLIVGIIIGAYTSIFMAGTFWASWKQAEKDAKAAAAQSRKKK
;
A
#
# COMPACT_ATOMS: atom_id res chain seq x y z
N MET A 1 -17.48 19.55 20.03
CA MET A 1 -17.78 18.39 19.14
C MET A 1 -16.81 18.44 17.99
N SER A 2 -16.25 17.34 17.62
CA SER A 2 -15.27 17.28 16.52
C SER A 2 -16.02 17.35 15.18
N ASN A 3 -15.73 18.34 14.35
CA ASN A 3 -16.42 18.58 13.06
C ASN A 3 -15.72 17.84 11.92
N TYR A 4 -15.63 16.50 12.01
CA TYR A 4 -14.94 15.68 11.00
C TYR A 4 -15.63 15.77 9.63
N THR A 5 -16.95 15.65 9.60
CA THR A 5 -17.71 15.66 8.35
C THR A 5 -17.71 17.03 7.65
N GLU A 6 -17.71 18.13 8.40
CA GLU A 6 -17.59 19.48 7.83
C GLU A 6 -16.21 19.71 7.20
N ASN A 7 -15.16 19.19 7.83
CA ASN A 7 -13.79 19.31 7.37
C ASN A 7 -13.35 18.24 6.37
N ARG A 8 -14.26 17.40 5.84
CA ARG A 8 -13.93 16.24 4.97
C ARG A 8 -13.04 16.59 3.77
N TRP A 9 -13.22 17.75 3.18
CA TRP A 9 -12.40 18.20 2.05
C TRP A 9 -10.95 18.49 2.45
N LYS A 10 -10.70 18.93 3.69
CA LYS A 10 -9.34 19.12 4.21
C LYS A 10 -8.61 17.78 4.36
N PHE A 11 -9.32 16.73 4.74
CA PHE A 11 -8.74 15.40 4.85
C PHE A 11 -8.42 14.77 3.49
N LEU A 12 -9.06 15.23 2.41
CA LEU A 12 -8.70 14.79 1.05
C LEU A 12 -7.38 15.42 0.57
N ILE A 13 -6.95 16.55 1.14
CA ILE A 13 -5.76 17.28 0.69
C ILE A 13 -4.51 16.40 0.82
N LEU A 14 -4.32 15.71 1.95
CA LEU A 14 -3.13 14.90 2.18
C LEU A 14 -2.97 13.77 1.14
N PRO A 15 -3.95 12.88 0.92
CA PRO A 15 -3.84 11.87 -0.13
C PRO A 15 -3.66 12.50 -1.52
N LEU A 16 -4.37 13.58 -1.82
CA LEU A 16 -4.30 14.25 -3.11
C LEU A 16 -2.91 14.82 -3.40
N VAL A 17 -2.29 15.48 -2.42
CA VAL A 17 -0.91 16.01 -2.55
C VAL A 17 0.07 14.87 -2.82
N ILE A 18 -0.03 13.75 -2.09
CA ILE A 18 0.84 12.58 -2.31
C ILE A 18 0.61 12.00 -3.70
N ILE A 19 -0.64 11.89 -4.15
CA ILE A 19 -0.97 11.36 -5.48
C ILE A 19 -0.43 12.27 -6.57
N ILE A 20 -0.61 13.60 -6.46
CA ILE A 20 -0.08 14.56 -7.44
C ILE A 20 1.44 14.51 -7.50
N ALA A 21 2.10 14.49 -6.34
CA ALA A 21 3.56 14.33 -6.27
C ALA A 21 4.02 13.01 -6.89
N GLY A 22 3.29 11.90 -6.61
CA GLY A 22 3.57 10.59 -7.19
C GLY A 22 3.42 10.57 -8.71
N VAL A 23 2.37 11.19 -9.25
CA VAL A 23 2.17 11.32 -10.70
C VAL A 23 3.30 12.17 -11.34
N ALA A 24 3.68 13.28 -10.72
CA ALA A 24 4.78 14.11 -11.20
C ALA A 24 6.10 13.32 -11.25
N MET A 25 6.41 12.59 -10.18
CA MET A 25 7.63 11.77 -10.10
C MET A 25 7.59 10.54 -11.02
N PHE A 26 6.41 9.95 -11.25
CA PHE A 26 6.23 8.89 -12.24
C PHE A 26 6.66 9.34 -13.64
N PHE A 27 6.24 10.53 -14.08
CA PHE A 27 6.67 11.07 -15.35
C PHE A 27 8.14 11.52 -15.35
N ALA A 28 8.64 12.06 -14.23
CA ALA A 28 10.04 12.49 -14.12
C ALA A 28 11.01 11.30 -14.18
N HIS A 29 10.64 10.15 -13.62
CA HIS A 29 11.45 8.91 -13.65
C HIS A 29 11.21 8.05 -14.92
N GLY A 30 10.27 8.44 -15.79
CA GLY A 30 9.93 7.65 -16.99
C GLY A 30 9.09 6.40 -16.71
N GLY A 31 8.40 6.34 -15.57
CA GLY A 31 7.55 5.22 -15.17
C GLY A 31 7.83 4.70 -13.77
N PHE A 32 7.24 3.56 -13.43
CA PHE A 32 7.58 2.84 -12.19
C PHE A 32 8.89 2.08 -12.34
N ASN A 33 9.67 2.08 -11.28
CA ASN A 33 10.83 1.21 -11.18
C ASN A 33 10.37 -0.22 -10.87
N TYR A 34 10.40 -1.09 -11.87
CA TYR A 34 10.08 -2.50 -11.69
C TYR A 34 11.35 -3.30 -11.35
N ASP A 35 11.24 -4.21 -10.39
CA ASP A 35 12.31 -5.14 -10.04
C ASP A 35 12.50 -6.18 -11.16
N ILE A 36 13.60 -6.90 -11.13
CA ILE A 36 13.93 -8.00 -12.05
C ILE A 36 12.85 -9.09 -12.09
N GLU A 37 12.10 -9.27 -11.01
CA GLU A 37 10.96 -10.19 -10.97
C GLU A 37 9.89 -9.84 -12.02
N PHE A 38 9.80 -8.58 -12.44
CA PHE A 38 8.87 -8.12 -13.47
C PHE A 38 9.50 -7.82 -14.82
N LYS A 39 10.77 -7.37 -14.83
CA LYS A 39 11.50 -7.07 -16.06
C LYS A 39 12.19 -8.31 -16.65
N GLY A 40 12.37 -9.33 -15.86
CA GLY A 40 13.29 -10.42 -16.10
C GLY A 40 14.69 -10.07 -15.61
N GLY A 41 15.46 -11.08 -15.27
CA GLY A 41 16.82 -10.88 -14.78
C GLY A 41 17.26 -11.94 -13.79
N VAL A 42 18.41 -11.71 -13.18
CA VAL A 42 19.03 -12.60 -12.19
C VAL A 42 19.20 -11.88 -10.86
N ARG A 43 18.89 -12.58 -9.80
CA ARG A 43 19.12 -12.18 -8.40
C ARG A 43 20.08 -13.18 -7.79
N MET A 44 21.21 -12.69 -7.32
CA MET A 44 22.23 -13.48 -6.64
C MET A 44 22.43 -12.95 -5.23
N GLN A 45 22.41 -13.84 -4.24
CA GLN A 45 22.77 -13.54 -2.87
C GLN A 45 24.13 -14.18 -2.58
N VAL A 46 25.09 -13.36 -2.22
CA VAL A 46 26.48 -13.79 -2.05
C VAL A 46 26.97 -13.38 -0.66
N GLU A 47 27.55 -14.31 0.07
CA GLU A 47 28.31 -14.06 1.30
C GLU A 47 29.75 -13.72 0.90
N LEU A 48 30.23 -12.52 1.26
CA LEU A 48 31.58 -12.06 0.91
C LEU A 48 32.62 -12.41 1.98
N GLY A 49 32.19 -12.85 3.18
CA GLY A 49 33.04 -13.22 4.29
C GLY A 49 33.72 -12.05 5.00
N GLN A 50 33.52 -10.82 4.54
CA GLN A 50 34.02 -9.58 5.17
C GLN A 50 33.10 -8.40 4.86
N ALA A 51 33.24 -7.33 5.65
CA ALA A 51 32.48 -6.09 5.41
C ALA A 51 32.90 -5.45 4.08
N TYR A 52 31.95 -4.86 3.38
CA TYR A 52 32.15 -4.28 2.05
C TYR A 52 31.39 -2.96 1.89
N ASN A 53 31.75 -2.22 0.83
CA ASN A 53 31.04 -1.02 0.40
C ASN A 53 30.17 -1.35 -0.83
N ASN A 54 28.87 -1.03 -0.75
CA ASN A 54 27.91 -1.29 -1.85
C ASN A 54 28.32 -0.61 -3.16
N ASP A 55 28.75 0.66 -3.10
CA ASP A 55 29.08 1.43 -4.30
C ASP A 55 30.35 0.90 -4.98
N GLU A 56 31.30 0.42 -4.17
CA GLU A 56 32.54 -0.19 -4.67
C GLU A 56 32.26 -1.53 -5.37
N VAL A 57 31.38 -2.36 -4.80
CA VAL A 57 30.97 -3.63 -5.42
C VAL A 57 30.15 -3.35 -6.69
N ALA A 58 29.26 -2.39 -6.67
CA ALA A 58 28.43 -2.01 -7.82
C ALA A 58 29.31 -1.51 -8.99
N THR A 59 30.29 -0.65 -8.71
CA THR A 59 31.22 -0.13 -9.72
C THR A 59 32.05 -1.23 -10.32
N LEU A 60 32.67 -2.09 -9.48
CA LEU A 60 33.43 -3.24 -9.93
C LEU A 60 32.65 -4.14 -10.89
N LEU A 61 31.44 -4.49 -10.49
CA LEU A 61 30.62 -5.41 -11.29
C LEU A 61 30.12 -4.78 -12.59
N LYS A 62 29.75 -3.48 -12.57
CA LYS A 62 29.38 -2.74 -13.79
C LYS A 62 30.54 -2.64 -14.79
N GLU A 63 31.75 -2.36 -14.31
CA GLU A 63 32.95 -2.28 -15.16
C GLU A 63 33.29 -3.64 -15.79
N LYS A 64 33.19 -4.73 -15.03
CA LYS A 64 33.56 -6.08 -15.49
C LYS A 64 32.51 -6.71 -16.42
N THR A 65 31.22 -6.42 -16.19
CA THR A 65 30.13 -7.06 -16.95
C THR A 65 29.55 -6.16 -18.04
N GLY A 66 29.70 -4.84 -17.95
CA GLY A 66 29.00 -3.88 -18.82
C GLY A 66 27.47 -3.86 -18.64
N ALA A 67 26.94 -4.63 -17.70
CA ALA A 67 25.49 -4.76 -17.45
C ALA A 67 25.02 -3.76 -16.39
N ASP A 68 23.71 -3.46 -16.39
CA ASP A 68 23.10 -2.71 -15.30
C ASP A 68 22.93 -3.60 -14.07
N ILE A 69 23.67 -3.29 -13.03
CA ILE A 69 23.74 -4.07 -11.79
C ILE A 69 23.34 -3.18 -10.62
N THR A 70 22.39 -3.66 -9.82
CA THR A 70 22.00 -3.08 -8.55
C THR A 70 22.55 -3.93 -7.40
N VAL A 71 23.26 -3.28 -6.48
CA VAL A 71 23.83 -3.91 -5.29
C VAL A 71 23.13 -3.41 -4.05
N GLN A 72 22.65 -4.33 -3.21
CA GLN A 72 21.96 -4.04 -1.96
C GLN A 72 22.62 -4.83 -0.81
N LYS A 73 22.58 -4.28 0.41
CA LYS A 73 23.01 -5.04 1.60
C LYS A 73 22.07 -6.21 1.86
N GLY A 74 22.65 -7.38 2.12
CA GLY A 74 21.96 -8.58 2.53
C GLY A 74 21.47 -8.55 3.99
N ALA A 75 21.27 -9.72 4.56
CA ALA A 75 20.83 -9.89 5.95
C ALA A 75 21.96 -9.55 6.94
N LYS A 76 23.19 -9.90 6.59
CA LYS A 76 24.40 -9.63 7.38
C LYS A 76 25.21 -8.53 6.69
N GLU A 77 26.11 -7.90 7.43
CA GLU A 77 27.03 -6.89 6.89
C GLU A 77 28.02 -7.46 5.85
N THR A 78 28.17 -8.77 5.83
CA THR A 78 29.03 -9.52 4.92
C THR A 78 28.27 -10.09 3.72
N GLU A 79 26.94 -10.02 3.73
CA GLU A 79 26.07 -10.49 2.64
C GLU A 79 25.72 -9.37 1.65
N VAL A 80 25.84 -9.67 0.38
CA VAL A 80 25.45 -8.79 -0.72
C VAL A 80 24.32 -9.41 -1.55
N LEU A 81 23.34 -8.61 -1.91
CA LEU A 81 22.30 -8.96 -2.86
C LEU A 81 22.54 -8.22 -4.17
N ILE A 82 22.77 -8.97 -5.23
CA ILE A 82 23.07 -8.48 -6.58
C ILE A 82 21.87 -8.76 -7.47
N LYS A 83 21.41 -7.74 -8.19
CA LYS A 83 20.31 -7.83 -9.15
C LYS A 83 20.78 -7.28 -10.49
N THR A 84 20.54 -8.02 -11.57
CA THR A 84 20.83 -7.59 -12.94
C THR A 84 19.73 -8.03 -13.90
N SER A 85 19.44 -7.22 -14.91
CA SER A 85 18.52 -7.57 -15.99
C SER A 85 19.12 -8.51 -17.01
N ALA A 86 20.45 -8.69 -17.01
CA ALA A 86 21.11 -9.66 -17.86
C ALA A 86 20.85 -11.09 -17.38
N THR A 87 20.41 -11.96 -18.30
CA THR A 87 20.08 -13.36 -18.01
C THR A 87 21.16 -14.32 -18.53
N ASP A 88 22.19 -13.78 -19.20
CA ASP A 88 23.25 -14.56 -19.84
C ASP A 88 24.13 -15.21 -18.77
N ASP A 89 24.43 -16.49 -18.97
CA ASP A 89 25.30 -17.26 -18.08
C ASP A 89 26.72 -16.67 -18.01
N GLU A 90 27.17 -16.00 -19.08
CA GLU A 90 28.46 -15.31 -19.14
C GLU A 90 28.52 -14.17 -18.12
N VAL A 91 27.43 -13.37 -17.99
CA VAL A 91 27.35 -12.28 -16.99
C VAL A 91 27.36 -12.84 -15.57
N LYS A 92 26.63 -13.93 -15.31
CA LYS A 92 26.61 -14.60 -14.00
C LYS A 92 27.99 -15.10 -13.59
N ASN A 93 28.67 -15.79 -14.54
CA ASN A 93 30.01 -16.30 -14.32
C ASN A 93 31.00 -15.17 -14.07
N THR A 94 30.88 -14.06 -14.80
CA THR A 94 31.73 -12.88 -14.64
C THR A 94 31.50 -12.22 -13.27
N ILE A 95 30.24 -12.11 -12.82
CA ILE A 95 29.89 -11.63 -11.48
C ILE A 95 30.57 -12.49 -10.41
N THR A 96 30.37 -13.82 -10.50
CA THR A 96 30.92 -14.75 -9.52
C THR A 96 32.46 -14.71 -9.51
N ALA A 97 33.10 -14.72 -10.69
CA ALA A 97 34.55 -14.65 -10.81
C ALA A 97 35.13 -13.34 -10.25
N SER A 98 34.51 -12.20 -10.58
CA SER A 98 34.94 -10.88 -10.10
C SER A 98 34.81 -10.74 -8.58
N LEU A 99 33.76 -11.31 -8.01
CA LEU A 99 33.58 -11.33 -6.56
C LEU A 99 34.61 -12.25 -5.88
N THR A 100 34.85 -13.44 -6.43
CA THR A 100 35.84 -14.37 -5.86
C THR A 100 37.28 -13.85 -6.00
N GLU A 101 37.58 -13.10 -7.07
CA GLU A 101 38.87 -12.42 -7.24
C GLU A 101 39.13 -11.40 -6.16
N LYS A 102 38.12 -10.57 -5.83
CA LYS A 102 38.24 -9.50 -4.83
C LYS A 102 38.00 -9.99 -3.39
N TYR A 103 37.13 -10.97 -3.23
CA TYR A 103 36.73 -11.55 -1.95
C TYR A 103 36.94 -13.08 -1.98
N PRO A 104 38.13 -13.58 -1.59
CA PRO A 104 38.47 -15.00 -1.74
C PRO A 104 37.52 -15.98 -1.00
N ASN A 105 36.83 -15.49 0.03
CA ASN A 105 35.85 -16.26 0.79
C ASN A 105 34.40 -16.09 0.27
N ALA A 106 34.23 -15.48 -0.89
CA ALA A 106 32.89 -15.25 -1.45
C ALA A 106 32.23 -16.59 -1.79
N THR A 107 30.99 -16.78 -1.31
CA THR A 107 30.17 -17.95 -1.60
C THR A 107 28.76 -17.53 -2.04
N VAL A 108 28.26 -18.10 -3.13
CA VAL A 108 26.90 -17.86 -3.59
C VAL A 108 25.95 -18.63 -2.69
N LEU A 109 25.11 -17.91 -1.93
CA LEU A 109 24.11 -18.50 -1.05
C LEU A 109 22.84 -18.92 -1.79
N SER A 110 22.39 -18.08 -2.72
CA SER A 110 21.25 -18.38 -3.57
C SER A 110 21.33 -17.64 -4.90
N GLU A 111 20.81 -18.27 -5.92
CA GLU A 111 20.62 -17.70 -7.25
C GLU A 111 19.16 -17.93 -7.67
N SER A 112 18.53 -16.89 -8.19
CA SER A 112 17.18 -16.95 -8.74
C SER A 112 17.16 -16.17 -10.04
N SER A 113 16.61 -16.76 -11.08
CA SER A 113 16.39 -16.10 -12.36
C SER A 113 14.89 -16.01 -12.66
N ALA A 114 14.47 -14.89 -13.19
CA ALA A 114 13.09 -14.67 -13.63
C ALA A 114 13.09 -14.30 -15.12
N SER A 115 12.20 -14.91 -15.91
CA SER A 115 11.98 -14.48 -17.28
C SER A 115 11.01 -13.29 -17.32
N ALA A 116 11.20 -12.40 -18.30
CA ALA A 116 10.28 -11.26 -18.51
C ALA A 116 8.82 -11.70 -18.76
N SER A 117 8.63 -12.86 -19.40
CA SER A 117 7.30 -13.44 -19.62
C SER A 117 6.62 -13.86 -18.33
N PHE A 118 7.37 -14.43 -17.38
CA PHE A 118 6.87 -14.77 -16.05
C PHE A 118 6.48 -13.51 -15.27
N GLY A 119 7.30 -12.46 -15.32
CA GLY A 119 7.01 -11.17 -14.67
C GLY A 119 5.71 -10.54 -15.19
N ALA A 120 5.50 -10.53 -16.51
CA ALA A 120 4.27 -10.01 -17.12
C ALA A 120 3.03 -10.84 -16.71
N GLU A 121 3.15 -12.15 -16.59
CA GLU A 121 2.08 -13.02 -16.13
C GLU A 121 1.72 -12.73 -14.65
N VAL A 122 2.73 -12.56 -13.79
CA VAL A 122 2.55 -12.23 -12.38
C VAL A 122 1.86 -10.88 -12.24
N GLN A 123 2.27 -9.84 -12.97
CA GLN A 123 1.62 -8.52 -12.95
C GLN A 123 0.14 -8.62 -13.36
N ARG A 124 -0.16 -9.34 -14.44
CA ARG A 124 -1.53 -9.55 -14.91
C ARG A 124 -2.39 -10.27 -13.85
N LYS A 125 -1.86 -11.36 -13.28
CA LYS A 125 -2.56 -12.12 -12.23
C LYS A 125 -2.77 -11.27 -10.98
N ALA A 126 -1.79 -10.47 -10.58
CA ALA A 126 -1.91 -9.57 -9.45
C ALA A 126 -3.06 -8.56 -9.62
N LEU A 127 -3.16 -7.94 -10.79
CA LEU A 127 -4.26 -7.02 -11.09
C LEU A 127 -5.62 -7.73 -11.03
N VAL A 128 -5.73 -8.91 -11.63
CA VAL A 128 -6.97 -9.69 -11.60
C VAL A 128 -7.35 -10.07 -10.17
N TYR A 129 -6.39 -10.55 -9.36
CA TYR A 129 -6.67 -10.93 -7.98
C TYR A 129 -7.02 -9.72 -7.11
N ALA A 130 -6.41 -8.57 -7.32
CA ALA A 130 -6.79 -7.33 -6.65
C ALA A 130 -8.23 -6.91 -6.97
N LEU A 131 -8.62 -6.97 -8.24
CA LEU A 131 -9.99 -6.67 -8.68
C LEU A 131 -11.01 -7.66 -8.09
N ILE A 132 -10.68 -8.96 -8.08
CA ILE A 132 -11.53 -9.99 -7.46
C ILE A 132 -11.67 -9.72 -5.96
N ALA A 133 -10.58 -9.42 -5.25
CA ALA A 133 -10.61 -9.11 -3.83
C ALA A 133 -11.49 -7.88 -3.54
N ILE A 134 -11.33 -6.80 -4.31
CA ILE A 134 -12.15 -5.58 -4.17
C ILE A 134 -13.62 -5.90 -4.43
N LEU A 135 -13.94 -6.69 -5.46
CA LEU A 135 -15.31 -7.09 -5.77
C LEU A 135 -15.95 -7.92 -4.63
N LEU A 136 -15.23 -8.91 -4.11
CA LEU A 136 -15.69 -9.73 -2.99
C LEU A 136 -15.92 -8.89 -1.73
N ILE A 137 -15.04 -7.94 -1.45
CA ILE A 137 -15.17 -6.99 -0.35
C ILE A 137 -16.41 -6.10 -0.56
N LEU A 138 -16.62 -5.57 -1.76
CA LEU A 138 -17.79 -4.77 -2.08
C LEU A 138 -19.09 -5.54 -1.84
N VAL A 139 -19.16 -6.77 -2.33
CA VAL A 139 -20.31 -7.68 -2.14
C VAL A 139 -20.52 -7.94 -0.64
N TYR A 140 -19.47 -8.30 0.11
CA TYR A 140 -19.57 -8.54 1.55
C TYR A 140 -20.11 -7.32 2.30
N ILE A 141 -19.57 -6.12 2.03
CA ILE A 141 -20.02 -4.89 2.71
C ILE A 141 -21.43 -4.52 2.30
N ALA A 142 -21.80 -4.69 1.02
CA ALA A 142 -23.15 -4.41 0.55
C ALA A 142 -24.20 -5.29 1.24
N PHE A 143 -23.89 -6.57 1.50
CA PHE A 143 -24.76 -7.47 2.27
C PHE A 143 -24.78 -7.14 3.77
N ARG A 144 -23.62 -6.79 4.34
CA ARG A 144 -23.47 -6.56 5.79
C ARG A 144 -23.98 -5.20 6.23
N PHE A 145 -23.86 -4.19 5.36
CA PHE A 145 -24.25 -2.79 5.59
C PHE A 145 -25.18 -2.28 4.49
N GLU A 146 -25.20 -0.97 4.26
CA GLU A 146 -25.88 -0.35 3.12
C GLU A 146 -24.95 -0.32 1.90
N TRP A 147 -25.49 -0.43 0.68
CA TRP A 147 -24.70 -0.35 -0.55
C TRP A 147 -23.87 0.94 -0.67
N ARG A 148 -24.35 2.06 -0.10
CA ARG A 148 -23.60 3.32 -0.06
C ARG A 148 -22.35 3.24 0.82
N SER A 149 -22.44 2.53 1.93
CA SER A 149 -21.29 2.25 2.78
C SER A 149 -20.26 1.42 2.04
N ALA A 150 -20.70 0.44 1.23
CA ALA A 150 -19.84 -0.37 0.39
C ALA A 150 -19.09 0.48 -0.66
N VAL A 151 -19.80 1.36 -1.35
CA VAL A 151 -19.20 2.26 -2.35
C VAL A 151 -18.14 3.18 -1.69
N MET A 152 -18.47 3.80 -0.54
CA MET A 152 -17.52 4.68 0.14
C MET A 152 -16.31 3.93 0.70
N ALA A 153 -16.48 2.70 1.19
CA ALA A 153 -15.39 1.85 1.62
C ALA A 153 -14.45 1.49 0.46
N VAL A 154 -15.00 1.15 -0.72
CA VAL A 154 -14.20 0.84 -1.92
C VAL A 154 -13.45 2.08 -2.43
N ILE A 155 -14.09 3.26 -2.40
CA ILE A 155 -13.41 4.52 -2.77
C ILE A 155 -12.23 4.77 -1.82
N ALA A 156 -12.42 4.62 -0.51
CA ALA A 156 -11.34 4.80 0.46
C ALA A 156 -10.20 3.79 0.24
N LEU A 157 -10.52 2.53 -0.08
CA LEU A 157 -9.54 1.50 -0.44
C LEU A 157 -8.79 1.85 -1.73
N ALA A 158 -9.48 2.32 -2.75
CA ALA A 158 -8.87 2.73 -4.01
C ALA A 158 -7.87 3.88 -3.79
N ILE A 159 -8.25 4.89 -3.00
CA ILE A 159 -7.34 5.98 -2.62
C ILE A 159 -6.11 5.44 -1.89
N ASN A 160 -6.28 4.51 -0.95
CA ASN A 160 -5.18 3.90 -0.23
C ASN A 160 -4.19 3.19 -1.19
N VAL A 161 -4.70 2.38 -2.11
CA VAL A 161 -3.88 1.69 -3.11
C VAL A 161 -3.15 2.70 -4.02
N VAL A 162 -3.85 3.72 -4.51
CA VAL A 162 -3.24 4.76 -5.36
C VAL A 162 -2.15 5.52 -4.61
N VAL A 163 -2.34 5.82 -3.32
CA VAL A 163 -1.31 6.47 -2.50
C VAL A 163 -0.09 5.55 -2.30
N MET A 164 -0.28 4.24 -2.13
CA MET A 164 0.84 3.30 -2.07
C MET A 164 1.68 3.33 -3.37
N PHE A 165 1.04 3.31 -4.54
CA PHE A 165 1.73 3.48 -5.82
C PHE A 165 2.42 4.84 -5.92
N ALA A 166 1.76 5.92 -5.48
CA ALA A 166 2.34 7.26 -5.49
C ALA A 166 3.61 7.37 -4.65
N VAL A 167 3.62 6.78 -3.44
CA VAL A 167 4.81 6.74 -2.58
C VAL A 167 5.96 5.98 -3.26
N TYR A 168 5.67 4.87 -3.92
CA TYR A 168 6.69 4.11 -4.67
C TYR A 168 7.22 4.89 -5.88
N ALA A 169 6.37 5.65 -6.57
CA ALA A 169 6.82 6.54 -7.65
C ALA A 169 7.70 7.68 -7.12
N ILE A 170 7.37 8.27 -5.96
CA ILE A 170 8.15 9.35 -5.33
C ILE A 170 9.52 8.84 -4.90
N THR A 171 9.57 7.68 -4.24
CA THR A 171 10.80 7.14 -3.65
C THR A 171 11.66 6.36 -4.65
N ASN A 172 11.12 6.07 -5.83
CA ASN A 172 11.74 5.25 -6.88
C ASN A 172 12.19 3.86 -6.39
N ILE A 173 11.51 3.33 -5.36
CA ILE A 173 11.79 1.99 -4.83
C ILE A 173 11.31 0.95 -5.84
N PRO A 174 12.10 -0.10 -6.14
CA PRO A 174 11.69 -1.15 -7.06
C PRO A 174 10.44 -1.88 -6.60
N MET A 175 9.46 -2.01 -7.50
CA MET A 175 8.27 -2.82 -7.30
C MET A 175 8.54 -4.27 -7.63
N ASN A 176 8.21 -5.18 -6.71
CA ASN A 176 8.34 -6.62 -6.84
C ASN A 176 7.04 -7.35 -6.46
N THR A 177 7.03 -8.67 -6.53
CA THR A 177 5.88 -9.50 -6.13
C THR A 177 5.50 -9.31 -4.66
N THR A 178 6.49 -9.00 -3.83
CA THR A 178 6.31 -8.72 -2.40
C THR A 178 5.49 -7.45 -2.15
N PHE A 179 5.68 -6.40 -2.98
CA PHE A 179 4.82 -5.20 -2.96
C PHE A 179 3.36 -5.56 -3.22
N ILE A 180 3.09 -6.44 -4.19
CA ILE A 180 1.72 -6.87 -4.53
C ILE A 180 1.09 -7.62 -3.36
N ALA A 181 1.83 -8.55 -2.75
CA ALA A 181 1.36 -9.29 -1.58
C ALA A 181 1.06 -8.36 -0.40
N ALA A 182 1.93 -7.36 -0.16
CA ALA A 182 1.71 -6.34 0.85
C ALA A 182 0.47 -5.48 0.54
N MET A 183 0.28 -5.07 -0.70
CA MET A 183 -0.89 -4.30 -1.15
C MET A 183 -2.20 -5.06 -0.89
N LEU A 184 -2.27 -6.35 -1.23
CA LEU A 184 -3.44 -7.18 -0.95
C LEU A 184 -3.69 -7.32 0.57
N THR A 185 -2.62 -7.45 1.35
CA THR A 185 -2.71 -7.49 2.83
C THR A 185 -3.24 -6.17 3.39
N VAL A 186 -2.77 -5.03 2.87
CA VAL A 186 -3.23 -3.70 3.28
C VAL A 186 -4.71 -3.48 2.93
N ILE A 187 -5.18 -3.97 1.78
CA ILE A 187 -6.61 -3.93 1.41
C ILE A 187 -7.44 -4.63 2.50
N GLY A 188 -7.03 -5.83 2.93
CA GLY A 188 -7.70 -6.58 4.00
C GLY A 188 -7.65 -5.87 5.35
N TYR A 189 -6.50 -5.29 5.71
CA TYR A 189 -6.35 -4.55 6.97
C TYR A 189 -7.17 -3.24 7.00
N SER A 190 -7.12 -2.48 5.92
CA SER A 190 -7.81 -1.19 5.80
C SER A 190 -9.33 -1.35 5.85
N ILE A 191 -9.86 -2.40 5.21
CA ILE A 191 -11.29 -2.66 5.27
C ILE A 191 -11.77 -3.00 6.68
N ASN A 192 -10.96 -3.70 7.48
CA ASN A 192 -11.30 -3.99 8.86
C ASN A 192 -11.52 -2.70 9.69
N ASN A 193 -10.66 -1.70 9.54
CA ASN A 193 -10.81 -0.40 10.18
C ASN A 193 -12.09 0.32 9.71
N THR A 194 -12.37 0.28 8.42
CA THR A 194 -13.58 0.87 7.83
C THR A 194 -14.86 0.20 8.34
N ILE A 195 -14.86 -1.13 8.47
CA ILE A 195 -15.99 -1.91 9.02
C ILE A 195 -16.27 -1.51 10.47
N VAL A 196 -15.25 -1.36 11.32
CA VAL A 196 -15.40 -0.95 12.71
C VAL A 196 -16.11 0.40 12.81
N ILE A 197 -15.74 1.36 11.96
CA ILE A 197 -16.35 2.70 11.95
C ILE A 197 -17.81 2.61 11.45
N PHE A 198 -18.08 1.90 10.36
CA PHE A 198 -19.44 1.75 9.85
C PHE A 198 -20.36 0.96 10.79
N ASP A 199 -19.84 -0.01 11.52
CA ASP A 199 -20.61 -0.75 12.51
C ASP A 199 -21.01 0.18 13.67
N ARG A 200 -20.09 1.06 14.13
CA ARG A 200 -20.40 2.08 15.14
C ARG A 200 -21.39 3.11 14.63
N ILE A 201 -21.24 3.58 13.40
CA ILE A 201 -22.22 4.47 12.75
C ILE A 201 -23.61 3.81 12.73
N ARG A 202 -23.69 2.54 12.33
CA ARG A 202 -24.94 1.79 12.28
C ARG A 202 -25.57 1.63 13.67
N GLU A 203 -24.76 1.35 14.69
CA GLU A 203 -25.23 1.26 16.08
C GLU A 203 -25.81 2.60 16.56
N ASN A 204 -25.08 3.68 16.36
CA ASN A 204 -25.51 5.02 16.78
C ASN A 204 -26.71 5.53 15.96
N MET A 205 -26.79 5.20 14.68
CA MET A 205 -27.98 5.47 13.85
C MET A 205 -29.24 4.77 14.38
N LYS A 206 -29.11 3.56 14.92
CA LYS A 206 -30.25 2.85 15.54
C LYS A 206 -30.63 3.48 16.87
N LYS A 207 -29.67 3.90 17.71
CA LYS A 207 -29.90 4.48 19.04
C LYS A 207 -30.43 5.91 18.95
N LEU A 208 -29.84 6.74 18.11
CA LEU A 208 -30.05 8.18 18.06
C LEU A 208 -30.92 8.64 16.86
N GLY A 209 -31.01 7.83 15.82
CA GLY A 209 -31.69 8.18 14.57
C GLY A 209 -33.22 8.31 14.69
N GLY A 210 -33.83 7.84 15.80
CA GLY A 210 -35.25 8.02 16.12
C GLY A 210 -35.60 9.40 16.68
N SER A 211 -34.61 10.20 17.07
CA SER A 211 -34.85 11.56 17.57
C SER A 211 -35.03 12.52 16.38
N ARG A 212 -36.14 13.29 16.40
CA ARG A 212 -36.49 14.28 15.36
C ARG A 212 -35.40 15.33 15.08
N ASN A 213 -34.49 15.56 16.03
CA ASN A 213 -33.47 16.62 15.96
C ASN A 213 -32.04 16.11 15.67
N SER A 214 -31.80 14.81 15.50
CA SER A 214 -30.43 14.32 15.25
C SER A 214 -30.05 14.42 13.78
N SER A 215 -29.02 15.22 13.51
CA SER A 215 -28.36 15.28 12.20
C SER A 215 -27.56 14.00 11.95
N ILE A 216 -27.62 13.47 10.72
CA ILE A 216 -26.76 12.33 10.32
C ILE A 216 -25.28 12.67 10.52
N ILE A 217 -24.90 13.91 10.22
CA ILE A 217 -23.53 14.41 10.39
C ILE A 217 -23.09 14.29 11.85
N SER A 218 -23.89 14.76 12.81
CA SER A 218 -23.57 14.69 14.23
C SER A 218 -23.42 13.24 14.74
N ILE A 219 -24.29 12.33 14.26
CA ILE A 219 -24.21 10.91 14.62
C ILE A 219 -22.91 10.29 14.10
N VAL A 220 -22.51 10.62 12.87
CA VAL A 220 -21.28 10.09 12.26
C VAL A 220 -20.05 10.66 12.96
N ASP A 221 -20.00 11.96 13.24
CA ASP A 221 -18.87 12.59 13.93
C ASP A 221 -18.67 11.99 15.33
N THR A 222 -19.76 11.74 16.06
CA THR A 222 -19.74 11.03 17.34
C THR A 222 -19.22 9.60 17.18
N SER A 223 -19.70 8.86 16.17
CA SER A 223 -19.28 7.48 15.91
C SER A 223 -17.81 7.36 15.56
N ILE A 224 -17.29 8.31 14.77
CA ILE A 224 -15.85 8.39 14.45
C ILE A 224 -15.05 8.64 15.74
N ALA A 225 -15.45 9.61 16.57
CA ALA A 225 -14.76 9.91 17.81
C ALA A 225 -14.72 8.69 18.77
N GLU A 226 -15.83 7.96 18.90
CA GLU A 226 -15.93 6.76 19.73
C GLU A 226 -15.08 5.58 19.19
N SER A 227 -14.94 5.46 17.87
CA SER A 227 -14.16 4.38 17.23
C SER A 227 -12.68 4.71 17.12
N MET A 228 -12.31 6.00 17.18
CA MET A 228 -10.95 6.48 16.89
C MET A 228 -9.90 5.84 17.79
N GLY A 229 -10.13 5.80 19.10
CA GLY A 229 -9.19 5.22 20.05
C GLY A 229 -8.88 3.75 19.74
N ARG A 230 -9.91 2.96 19.43
CA ARG A 230 -9.74 1.55 19.05
C ARG A 230 -8.96 1.41 17.75
N THR A 231 -9.31 2.19 16.72
CA THR A 231 -8.66 2.13 15.40
C THR A 231 -7.20 2.56 15.49
N ILE A 232 -6.90 3.64 16.22
CA ILE A 232 -5.52 4.11 16.41
C ILE A 232 -4.71 3.09 17.19
N ASN A 233 -5.21 2.56 18.30
CA ASN A 233 -4.48 1.60 19.12
C ASN A 233 -4.19 0.30 18.35
N SER A 234 -5.17 -0.23 17.60
CA SER A 234 -4.95 -1.42 16.77
C SER A 234 -3.94 -1.15 15.64
N THR A 235 -3.96 0.04 15.05
CA THR A 235 -3.00 0.45 14.02
C THR A 235 -1.59 0.57 14.60
N ILE A 236 -1.43 1.22 15.76
CA ILE A 236 -0.14 1.37 16.43
C ILE A 236 0.45 0.00 16.81
N THR A 237 -0.33 -0.91 17.40
CA THR A 237 0.15 -2.25 17.77
C THR A 237 0.63 -3.03 16.55
N THR A 238 -0.09 -2.95 15.43
CA THR A 238 0.32 -3.57 14.17
C THR A 238 1.57 -2.90 13.59
N LEU A 239 1.64 -1.57 13.61
CA LEU A 239 2.80 -0.83 13.11
C LEU A 239 4.06 -1.13 13.92
N ILE A 240 3.99 -1.25 15.24
CA ILE A 240 5.14 -1.64 16.08
C ILE A 240 5.74 -2.95 15.58
N THR A 241 4.90 -3.96 15.35
CA THR A 241 5.37 -5.27 14.85
C THR A 241 6.02 -5.15 13.48
N ILE A 242 5.40 -4.43 12.54
CA ILE A 242 5.90 -4.32 11.16
C ILE A 242 7.16 -3.44 11.10
N VAL A 243 7.24 -2.38 11.91
CA VAL A 243 8.45 -1.54 12.01
C VAL A 243 9.62 -2.35 12.60
N LEU A 244 9.39 -3.20 13.60
CA LEU A 244 10.41 -4.12 14.10
C LEU A 244 10.87 -5.10 13.00
N LEU A 245 9.94 -5.66 12.23
CA LEU A 245 10.28 -6.49 11.07
C LEU A 245 11.11 -5.73 10.02
N TYR A 246 10.80 -4.45 9.80
CA TYR A 246 11.58 -3.60 8.89
C TYR A 246 13.00 -3.34 9.39
N ILE A 247 13.17 -3.11 10.70
CA ILE A 247 14.49 -2.81 11.29
C ILE A 247 15.37 -4.06 11.37
N ILE A 248 14.81 -5.17 11.87
CA ILE A 248 15.58 -6.38 12.20
C ILE A 248 15.57 -7.39 11.02
N GLY A 249 14.58 -7.29 10.13
CA GLY A 249 14.35 -8.27 9.06
C GLY A 249 15.46 -8.29 8.01
N VAL A 250 15.61 -9.43 7.36
CA VAL A 250 16.42 -9.61 6.15
C VAL A 250 15.85 -8.80 4.98
N ALA A 251 16.61 -8.60 3.91
CA ALA A 251 16.22 -7.75 2.77
C ALA A 251 14.81 -8.06 2.25
N ALA A 252 14.46 -9.33 2.02
CA ALA A 252 13.14 -9.74 1.55
C ALA A 252 12.00 -9.37 2.53
N VAL A 253 12.27 -9.44 3.85
CA VAL A 253 11.29 -9.06 4.88
C VAL A 253 11.13 -7.54 4.93
N ARG A 254 12.20 -6.78 4.75
CA ARG A 254 12.16 -5.30 4.66
C ARG A 254 11.39 -4.83 3.44
N GLU A 255 11.59 -5.48 2.29
CA GLU A 255 10.84 -5.21 1.04
C GLU A 255 9.34 -5.43 1.22
N PHE A 256 8.92 -6.38 2.07
CA PHE A 256 7.52 -6.61 2.44
C PHE A 256 7.00 -5.63 3.49
N ALA A 257 7.79 -5.33 4.50
CA ALA A 257 7.38 -4.49 5.61
C ALA A 257 7.14 -3.02 5.21
N LEU A 258 7.97 -2.48 4.31
CA LEU A 258 7.88 -1.08 3.89
C LEU A 258 6.51 -0.71 3.28
N PRO A 259 6.00 -1.39 2.25
CA PRO A 259 4.67 -1.09 1.70
C PRO A 259 3.55 -1.33 2.71
N LEU A 260 3.70 -2.27 3.65
CA LEU A 260 2.74 -2.48 4.74
C LEU A 260 2.69 -1.26 5.67
N ILE A 261 3.85 -0.71 6.07
CA ILE A 261 3.90 0.49 6.92
C ILE A 261 3.14 1.64 6.25
N VAL A 262 3.47 1.94 4.99
CA VAL A 262 2.81 3.00 4.21
C VAL A 262 1.31 2.75 4.10
N GLY A 263 0.93 1.55 3.68
CA GLY A 263 -0.46 1.20 3.43
C GLY A 263 -1.32 1.19 4.69
N ILE A 264 -0.80 0.73 5.83
CA ILE A 264 -1.53 0.69 7.11
C ILE A 264 -1.74 2.10 7.66
N ILE A 265 -0.75 2.99 7.56
CA ILE A 265 -0.89 4.40 7.99
C ILE A 265 -1.97 5.10 7.15
N ILE A 266 -1.86 5.01 5.83
CA ILE A 266 -2.84 5.63 4.92
C ILE A 266 -4.21 4.97 5.05
N GLY A 267 -4.27 3.64 5.22
CA GLY A 267 -5.52 2.91 5.41
C GLY A 267 -6.26 3.30 6.69
N ALA A 268 -5.56 3.50 7.79
CA ALA A 268 -6.15 4.04 9.02
C ALA A 268 -6.67 5.47 8.81
N TYR A 269 -5.87 6.32 8.15
CA TYR A 269 -6.26 7.69 7.83
C TYR A 269 -7.52 7.75 6.95
N THR A 270 -7.56 7.03 5.84
CA THR A 270 -8.70 7.03 4.91
C THR A 270 -9.95 6.43 5.55
N SER A 271 -9.80 5.39 6.38
CA SER A 271 -10.93 4.79 7.11
C SER A 271 -11.53 5.77 8.10
N ILE A 272 -10.71 6.46 8.92
CA ILE A 272 -11.17 7.37 9.96
C ILE A 272 -11.78 8.63 9.35
N PHE A 273 -11.06 9.29 8.42
CA PHE A 273 -11.37 10.65 8.01
C PHE A 273 -12.13 10.74 6.69
N MET A 274 -12.19 9.67 5.89
CA MET A 274 -12.81 9.75 4.57
C MET A 274 -14.05 8.88 4.44
N ALA A 275 -13.99 7.58 4.70
CA ALA A 275 -15.08 6.66 4.43
C ALA A 275 -16.41 7.09 5.09
N GLY A 276 -16.39 7.35 6.40
CA GLY A 276 -17.58 7.74 7.16
C GLY A 276 -18.08 9.16 6.86
N THR A 277 -17.15 10.12 6.71
CA THR A 277 -17.50 11.54 6.51
C THR A 277 -18.13 11.81 5.14
N PHE A 278 -17.59 11.20 4.07
CA PHE A 278 -18.19 11.31 2.73
C PHE A 278 -19.52 10.55 2.63
N TRP A 279 -19.64 9.38 3.28
CA TRP A 279 -20.91 8.67 3.40
C TRP A 279 -21.98 9.52 4.11
N ALA A 280 -21.62 10.17 5.23
CA ALA A 280 -22.54 11.03 5.96
C ALA A 280 -23.07 12.17 5.09
N SER A 281 -22.20 12.81 4.34
CA SER A 281 -22.55 13.90 3.43
C SER A 281 -23.50 13.46 2.33
N TRP A 282 -23.23 12.30 1.73
CA TRP A 282 -24.11 11.73 0.70
C TRP A 282 -25.50 11.43 1.28
N LYS A 283 -25.55 10.76 2.44
CA LYS A 283 -26.81 10.37 3.08
C LYS A 283 -27.62 11.57 3.57
N GLN A 284 -26.93 12.62 4.08
CA GLN A 284 -27.62 13.87 4.48
C GLN A 284 -28.23 14.58 3.27
N ALA A 285 -27.49 14.71 2.16
CA ALA A 285 -27.99 15.34 0.93
C ALA A 285 -29.23 14.62 0.38
N GLU A 286 -29.26 13.29 0.45
CA GLU A 286 -30.45 12.53 0.05
C GLU A 286 -31.66 12.77 0.99
N LYS A 287 -31.43 12.84 2.30
CA LYS A 287 -32.48 13.15 3.28
C LYS A 287 -33.09 14.53 3.00
N ASP A 288 -32.24 15.51 2.72
CA ASP A 288 -32.66 16.88 2.44
C ASP A 288 -33.43 16.98 1.13
N ALA A 289 -32.97 16.29 0.07
CA ALA A 289 -33.66 16.20 -1.21
C ALA A 289 -35.05 15.56 -1.08
N LYS A 290 -35.19 14.48 -0.29
CA LYS A 290 -36.48 13.83 -0.03
C LYS A 290 -37.41 14.75 0.77
N ALA A 291 -36.90 15.49 1.75
CA ALA A 291 -37.67 16.45 2.51
C ALA A 291 -38.20 17.60 1.63
N ALA A 292 -37.36 18.16 0.76
CA ALA A 292 -37.74 19.19 -0.19
C ALA A 292 -38.82 18.70 -1.17
N ALA A 293 -38.68 17.50 -1.71
CA ALA A 293 -39.67 16.90 -2.60
C ALA A 293 -41.04 16.63 -1.92
N ALA A 294 -41.01 16.25 -0.63
CA ALA A 294 -42.24 16.06 0.14
C ALA A 294 -42.96 17.40 0.43
N GLN A 295 -42.20 18.46 0.66
CA GLN A 295 -42.76 19.82 0.86
C GLN A 295 -43.37 20.38 -0.42
N SER A 296 -42.75 20.16 -1.57
CA SER A 296 -43.27 20.61 -2.88
C SER A 296 -44.57 19.90 -3.28
N ARG A 297 -44.73 18.60 -2.90
CA ARG A 297 -45.98 17.85 -3.10
C ARG A 297 -47.14 18.29 -2.20
N LYS A 298 -46.86 18.85 -1.01
CA LYS A 298 -47.88 19.38 -0.10
C LYS A 298 -48.36 20.80 -0.48
N LYS A 299 -47.61 21.51 -1.35
CA LYS A 299 -47.98 22.85 -1.81
C LYS A 299 -48.72 22.84 -3.15
N LYS A 300 -48.81 21.68 -3.79
CA LYS A 300 -49.71 21.40 -4.94
C LYS A 300 -50.97 20.72 -4.44
#